data_b75b8a8becd1081adc5a9f975ca8c4f8
#
_entry.id   b75b8a8becd1081adc5a9f975ca8c4f8
#
_cell.length_a   1.000
_cell.length_b   1.000
_cell.length_c   1.000
_cell.angle_alpha   90.00
_cell.angle_beta   90.00
_cell.angle_gamma   90.00
#
_symmetry.space_group_name_H-M   'P 1'
#
loop_
_entity.id
_entity.type
_entity.pdbx_description
1 polymer ?
#
loop_
_entity_poly.entity_id
_entity_poly.type
_entity_poly.pdbx_seq_one_letter_code
_entity_poly.pdbx_strand_id
1 'polypeptide(L)'
;MKYYVLFNPLSANGNGKEKVNHLPEKLPDTDLEYIDVTQMTDVRGWLAELPLDATIILCGGDGTINRFVNNTRGTEIRQTILYY
;
A
#
# COMPACT_ATOMS: atom_id res chain seq x y z
N MET A 1 14.56 -1.45 -7.93
CA MET A 1 13.90 -0.96 -6.70
C MET A 1 12.53 -1.60 -6.58
N LYS A 2 12.19 -2.10 -5.41
CA LYS A 2 10.92 -2.77 -5.20
C LYS A 2 9.95 -1.88 -4.41
N TYR A 3 8.72 -1.77 -4.93
CA TYR A 3 7.63 -1.07 -4.25
C TYR A 3 6.55 -2.07 -3.85
N TYR A 4 6.00 -1.87 -2.66
CA TYR A 4 4.88 -2.66 -2.16
C TYR A 4 3.63 -1.79 -2.28
N VAL A 5 2.72 -2.21 -3.15
CA VAL A 5 1.51 -1.43 -3.45
C VAL A 5 0.34 -1.98 -2.66
N LEU A 6 -0.09 -1.24 -1.65
CA LEU A 6 -1.29 -1.58 -0.88
C LEU A 6 -2.48 -0.90 -1.55
N PHE A 7 -3.46 -1.69 -1.96
CA PHE A 7 -4.64 -1.16 -2.63
C PHE A 7 -5.90 -1.78 -2.06
N ASN A 8 -7.00 -1.04 -2.19
CA ASN A 8 -8.32 -1.52 -1.81
C ASN A 8 -9.15 -1.66 -3.08
N PRO A 9 -9.46 -2.89 -3.55
CA PRO A 9 -10.22 -3.08 -4.78
C PRO A 9 -11.64 -2.52 -4.69
N LEU A 10 -12.15 -2.30 -3.47
CA LEU A 10 -13.50 -1.76 -3.26
C LEU A 10 -13.53 -0.23 -3.25
N SER A 11 -12.38 0.45 -3.25
CA SER A 11 -12.33 1.91 -3.28
C SER A 11 -12.73 2.45 -4.65
N ALA A 12 -13.03 3.75 -4.75
CA ALA A 12 -13.43 4.41 -5.99
C ALA A 12 -14.60 3.69 -6.67
N ASN A 13 -15.63 3.32 -5.89
CA ASN A 13 -16.82 2.61 -6.37
C ASN A 13 -16.50 1.26 -7.03
N GLY A 14 -15.51 0.55 -6.50
CA GLY A 14 -15.11 -0.74 -7.00
C GLY A 14 -14.01 -0.69 -8.08
N ASN A 15 -13.52 0.50 -8.41
CA ASN A 15 -12.51 0.67 -9.46
C ASN A 15 -11.08 0.79 -8.92
N GLY A 16 -10.87 0.47 -7.64
CA GLY A 16 -9.56 0.60 -7.02
C GLY A 16 -8.47 -0.21 -7.72
N LYS A 17 -8.80 -1.43 -8.17
CA LYS A 17 -7.85 -2.27 -8.89
C LYS A 17 -7.48 -1.69 -10.25
N GLU A 18 -8.45 -1.14 -10.96
CA GLU A 18 -8.20 -0.50 -12.25
C GLU A 18 -7.25 0.67 -12.11
N LYS A 19 -7.43 1.46 -11.04
CA LYS A 19 -6.58 2.61 -10.78
C LYS A 19 -5.11 2.20 -10.58
N VAL A 20 -4.84 1.12 -9.86
CA VAL A 20 -3.46 0.68 -9.64
C VAL A 20 -2.84 0.03 -10.87
N ASN A 21 -3.63 -0.42 -11.83
CA ASN A 21 -3.12 -0.99 -13.06
C ASN A 21 -2.34 0.04 -13.91
N HIS A 22 -2.53 1.32 -13.64
CA HIS A 22 -1.78 2.38 -14.33
C HIS A 22 -0.42 2.69 -13.69
N LEU A 23 -0.13 2.12 -12.52
CA LEU A 23 1.15 2.37 -11.84
C LEU A 23 2.38 1.95 -12.64
N PRO A 24 2.38 0.80 -13.34
CA PRO A 24 3.57 0.41 -14.12
C PRO A 24 3.95 1.42 -15.19
N GLU A 25 2.98 2.17 -15.71
CA GLU A 25 3.26 3.22 -16.71
C GLU A 25 4.01 4.40 -16.09
N LYS A 26 3.78 4.66 -14.80
CA LYS A 26 4.42 5.75 -14.07
C LYS A 26 5.76 5.36 -13.47
N LEU A 27 5.98 4.06 -13.26
CA LEU A 27 7.15 3.52 -12.61
C LEU A 27 7.71 2.36 -13.46
N PRO A 28 8.16 2.63 -14.70
CA PRO A 28 8.45 1.56 -15.67
C PRO A 28 9.65 0.67 -15.31
N ASP A 29 10.60 1.18 -14.54
CA ASP A 29 11.82 0.42 -14.19
C ASP A 29 11.77 -0.12 -12.78
N THR A 30 10.56 -0.31 -12.22
CA THR A 30 10.42 -0.77 -10.84
C THR A 30 9.72 -2.13 -10.79
N ASP A 31 9.97 -2.86 -9.69
CA ASP A 31 9.29 -4.08 -9.37
C ASP A 31 8.14 -3.75 -8.41
N LEU A 32 6.92 -4.03 -8.82
CA LEU A 32 5.72 -3.71 -8.05
C LEU A 32 5.09 -5.00 -7.50
N GLU A 33 4.97 -5.10 -6.18
CA GLU A 33 4.24 -6.17 -5.54
C GLU A 33 2.89 -5.62 -5.05
N TYR A 34 1.79 -6.18 -5.57
CA TYR A 34 0.44 -5.71 -5.25
C TYR A 34 -0.13 -6.49 -4.08
N ILE A 35 -0.64 -5.77 -3.10
CA ILE A 35 -1.22 -6.37 -1.90
C ILE A 35 -2.61 -5.79 -1.67
N ASP A 36 -3.61 -6.68 -1.62
CA ASP A 36 -5.00 -6.31 -1.34
C ASP A 36 -5.15 -6.09 0.16
N VAL A 37 -5.40 -4.84 0.58
CA VAL A 37 -5.51 -4.50 2.00
C VAL A 37 -6.69 -5.18 2.67
N THR A 38 -7.73 -5.57 1.92
CA THR A 38 -8.87 -6.27 2.50
C THR A 38 -8.53 -7.68 2.96
N GLN A 39 -7.45 -8.24 2.46
CA GLN A 39 -6.96 -9.57 2.83
C GLN A 39 -5.91 -9.51 3.94
N MET A 40 -5.46 -8.33 4.29
CA MET A 40 -4.40 -8.16 5.28
C MET A 40 -5.01 -8.11 6.69
N THR A 41 -4.65 -9.08 7.53
CA THR A 41 -5.17 -9.18 8.90
C THR A 41 -4.22 -8.62 9.95
N ASP A 42 -2.91 -8.61 9.67
CA ASP A 42 -1.91 -8.13 10.62
C ASP A 42 -0.94 -7.19 9.91
N VAL A 43 -1.32 -5.92 9.86
CA VAL A 43 -0.51 -4.88 9.20
C VAL A 43 0.81 -4.66 9.93
N ARG A 44 0.78 -4.68 11.26
CA ARG A 44 1.98 -4.45 12.08
C ARG A 44 3.01 -5.56 11.88
N GLY A 45 2.57 -6.80 11.86
CA GLY A 45 3.44 -7.93 11.61
C GLY A 45 4.04 -7.89 10.20
N TRP A 46 3.21 -7.52 9.23
CA TRP A 46 3.68 -7.35 7.86
C TRP A 46 4.77 -6.28 7.76
N LEU A 47 4.56 -5.12 8.40
CA LEU A 47 5.56 -4.04 8.42
C LEU A 47 6.86 -4.47 9.10
N ALA A 48 6.76 -5.24 10.17
CA ALA A 48 7.93 -5.70 10.91
C ALA A 48 8.82 -6.61 10.09
N GLU A 49 8.25 -7.34 9.15
CA GLU A 49 8.99 -8.25 8.27
C GLU A 49 9.53 -7.58 7.02
N LEU A 50 9.04 -6.38 6.67
CA LEU A 50 9.52 -5.67 5.50
C LEU A 50 10.92 -5.11 5.71
N PRO A 51 11.76 -5.11 4.65
CA PRO A 51 13.03 -4.40 4.71
C PRO A 51 12.85 -2.92 5.07
N LEU A 52 13.77 -2.37 5.83
CA LEU A 52 13.68 -0.97 6.26
C LEU A 52 13.79 0.02 5.10
N ASP A 53 14.41 -0.38 4.02
CA ASP A 53 14.56 0.44 2.83
C ASP A 53 13.42 0.26 1.82
N ALA A 54 12.40 -0.51 2.18
CA ALA A 54 11.25 -0.71 1.32
C ALA A 54 10.45 0.58 1.15
N THR A 55 9.82 0.74 -0.01
CA THR A 55 8.89 1.82 -0.26
C THR A 55 7.50 1.24 -0.42
N ILE A 56 6.55 1.82 0.30
CA ILE A 56 5.14 1.40 0.28
C ILE A 56 4.35 2.46 -0.48
N ILE A 57 3.55 2.04 -1.45
CA ILE A 57 2.62 2.92 -2.13
C ILE A 57 1.22 2.58 -1.63
N LEU A 58 0.60 3.54 -0.96
CA LEU A 58 -0.74 3.36 -0.40
C LEU A 58 -1.75 3.96 -1.36
N CYS A 59 -2.56 3.10 -1.98
CA CYS A 59 -3.54 3.48 -2.99
C CYS A 59 -4.94 3.42 -2.44
N GLY A 60 -5.72 4.48 -2.63
CA GLY A 60 -7.12 4.51 -2.22
C GLY A 60 -7.54 5.87 -1.76
N GLY A 61 -8.78 5.97 -1.28
CA GLY A 61 -9.32 7.20 -0.73
C GLY A 61 -9.02 7.37 0.75
N ASP A 62 -9.65 8.38 1.34
CA ASP A 62 -9.44 8.73 2.75
C ASP A 62 -9.73 7.57 3.70
N GLY A 63 -10.74 6.75 3.39
CA GLY A 63 -11.07 5.60 4.23
C GLY A 63 -9.94 4.57 4.29
N THR A 64 -9.29 4.31 3.16
CA THR A 64 -8.18 3.37 3.10
C THR A 64 -6.97 3.90 3.87
N ILE A 65 -6.67 5.19 3.70
CA ILE A 65 -5.57 5.85 4.40
C ILE A 65 -5.82 5.85 5.91
N ASN A 66 -7.02 6.23 6.33
CA ASN A 66 -7.38 6.26 7.75
C ASN A 66 -7.29 4.87 8.39
N ARG A 67 -7.76 3.85 7.68
CA ARG A 67 -7.68 2.47 8.17
C ARG A 67 -6.23 2.04 8.38
N PHE A 68 -5.37 2.36 7.43
CA PHE A 68 -3.95 2.04 7.53
C PHE A 68 -3.31 2.76 8.71
N VAL A 69 -3.58 4.05 8.87
CA VAL A 69 -3.05 4.86 9.98
C VAL A 69 -3.52 4.30 11.33
N ASN A 70 -4.81 3.96 11.44
CA ASN A 70 -5.35 3.41 12.67
C ASN A 70 -4.74 2.05 13.02
N ASN A 71 -4.54 1.19 12.01
CA ASN A 71 -3.98 -0.14 12.21
C ASN A 71 -2.49 -0.11 12.57
N THR A 72 -1.81 0.99 12.27
CA THR A 72 -0.39 1.15 12.56
C THR A 72 -0.13 2.11 13.73
N ARG A 73 -1.18 2.59 14.37
CA ARG A 73 -1.05 3.52 15.49
C ARG A 73 -0.17 2.91 16.59
N GLY A 74 0.80 3.69 17.06
CA GLY A 74 1.76 3.24 18.09
C GLY A 74 2.91 2.41 17.53
N THR A 75 2.92 2.14 16.24
CA THR A 75 4.00 1.42 15.56
C THR A 75 4.89 2.42 14.85
N GLU A 76 6.20 2.31 15.04
CA GLU A 76 7.14 3.14 14.30
C GLU A 76 7.27 2.60 12.88
N ILE A 77 6.93 3.42 11.88
CA ILE A 77 7.07 3.05 10.47
C ILE A 77 8.35 3.66 9.96
N ARG A 78 9.31 2.80 9.61
CA ARG A 78 10.61 3.23 9.10
C ARG A 78 10.68 3.25 7.58
N GLN A 79 9.80 2.50 6.92
CA GLN A 79 9.72 2.47 5.48
C GLN A 79 9.16 3.78 4.95
N THR A 80 9.50 4.12 3.71
CA THR A 80 8.94 5.29 3.04
C THR A 80 7.52 4.97 2.55
N ILE A 81 6.58 5.87 2.79
CA ILE A 81 5.20 5.72 2.35
C ILE A 81 4.85 6.82 1.36
N LEU A 82 4.39 6.42 0.19
CA LEU A 82 3.88 7.31 -0.83
C LEU A 82 2.37 7.08 -0.98
N TYR A 83 1.64 8.15 -1.27
CA TYR A 83 0.19 8.09 -1.47
C TYR A 83 -0.13 8.24 -2.96
N TYR A 84 -1.11 7.46 -3.41
CA TYR A 84 -1.49 7.50 -4.83
C TYR A 84 -2.98 7.67 -5.03
#